data_8c846e44c8eaba40a6e484dd3557fb5c
#
_entry.id   8c846e44c8eaba40a6e484dd3557fb5c
#
_cell.length_a   1.000
_cell.length_b   1.000
_cell.length_c   1.000
_cell.angle_alpha   90.00
_cell.angle_beta   90.00
_cell.angle_gamma   90.00
#
_symmetry.space_group_name_H-M   'P 1'
#
loop_
_entity.id
_entity.type
_entity.pdbx_description
1 polymer ?
#
loop_
_entity_poly.entity_id
_entity_poly.type
_entity_poly.pdbx_seq_one_letter_code
_entity_poly.pdbx_strand_id
1 'polypeptide(L)'
;NLRASRSFPFVSKVLGVNFIDVATNAIVGENVPEPVDLMAKTYNHVAIKVPQFSWTRLAGADPFLGVEMASTGEVASFGADLHEAYWASIASTTGFRVPQPHKGVLLGGNIDTPEFKIIATKLYNLGFKLFCSNPDVEAFLNNIPHVAAKRIWFPLKDKRKLREVFDDYEIQFVINLAKYRAPNTTNEDYVARRNAVDFGLPLLNEPKTC
;
A
#
# COMPACT_ATOMS: atom_id res chain seq x y z
N ASN A 1 1.85 -25.84 9.64
CA ASN A 1 2.82 -24.96 10.27
C ASN A 1 2.96 -25.34 11.75
N LEU A 2 4.17 -25.63 12.20
CA LEU A 2 4.47 -25.99 13.60
C LEU A 2 4.57 -24.76 14.52
N ARG A 3 4.29 -23.57 14.02
CA ARG A 3 4.40 -22.31 14.77
C ARG A 3 3.04 -21.62 14.82
N ALA A 4 2.65 -21.12 15.98
CA ALA A 4 1.64 -20.08 16.08
C ALA A 4 2.23 -18.82 15.44
N SER A 5 1.65 -18.38 14.35
CA SER A 5 2.08 -17.18 13.62
C SER A 5 1.08 -16.05 13.79
N ARG A 6 1.42 -14.86 13.34
CA ARG A 6 0.51 -13.72 13.31
C ARG A 6 -0.80 -13.98 12.54
N SER A 7 -0.81 -14.98 11.67
CA SER A 7 -2.03 -15.37 10.93
C SER A 7 -3.07 -16.07 11.79
N PHE A 8 -2.68 -16.80 12.82
CA PHE A 8 -3.64 -17.51 13.69
C PHE A 8 -4.62 -16.59 14.43
N PRO A 9 -4.18 -15.48 15.08
CA PRO A 9 -5.10 -14.52 15.66
C PRO A 9 -6.06 -13.91 14.66
N PHE A 10 -5.60 -13.63 13.44
CA PHE A 10 -6.43 -13.10 12.36
C PHE A 10 -7.52 -14.10 11.97
N VAL A 11 -7.13 -15.33 11.64
CA VAL A 11 -8.07 -16.38 11.22
C VAL A 11 -9.07 -16.69 12.33
N SER A 12 -8.61 -16.74 13.60
CA SER A 12 -9.48 -16.95 14.76
C SER A 12 -10.55 -15.87 14.89
N LYS A 13 -10.19 -14.59 14.66
CA LYS A 13 -11.14 -13.48 14.69
C LYS A 13 -12.13 -13.52 13.53
N VAL A 14 -11.64 -13.84 12.33
CA VAL A 14 -12.49 -13.93 11.13
C VAL A 14 -13.55 -15.01 11.25
N LEU A 15 -13.16 -16.17 11.76
CA LEU A 15 -14.01 -17.35 11.82
C LEU A 15 -14.78 -17.49 13.16
N GLY A 16 -14.44 -16.65 14.15
CA GLY A 16 -15.07 -16.69 15.47
C GLY A 16 -14.70 -17.94 16.30
N VAL A 17 -13.53 -18.55 16.01
CA VAL A 17 -13.03 -19.73 16.72
C VAL A 17 -11.61 -19.46 17.18
N ASN A 18 -11.34 -19.63 18.46
CA ASN A 18 -9.97 -19.51 19.00
C ASN A 18 -9.16 -20.78 18.73
N PHE A 19 -8.51 -20.85 17.57
CA PHE A 19 -7.72 -22.02 17.18
C PHE A 19 -6.52 -22.28 18.08
N ILE A 20 -5.98 -21.27 18.74
CA ILE A 20 -4.86 -21.45 19.68
C ILE A 20 -5.35 -22.18 20.93
N ASP A 21 -6.52 -21.80 21.44
CA ASP A 21 -7.15 -22.45 22.59
C ASP A 21 -7.48 -23.91 22.27
N VAL A 22 -8.14 -24.16 21.14
CA VAL A 22 -8.47 -25.51 20.68
C VAL A 22 -7.20 -26.38 20.56
N ALA A 23 -6.15 -25.84 19.95
CA ALA A 23 -4.88 -26.55 19.79
C ALA A 23 -4.19 -26.83 21.14
N THR A 24 -4.24 -25.86 22.06
CA THR A 24 -3.66 -26.01 23.40
C THR A 24 -4.40 -27.12 24.18
N ASN A 25 -5.73 -27.09 24.20
CA ASN A 25 -6.54 -28.10 24.85
C ASN A 25 -6.27 -29.50 24.29
N ALA A 26 -6.16 -29.61 22.96
CA ALA A 26 -5.80 -30.89 22.32
C ALA A 26 -4.41 -31.40 22.75
N ILE A 27 -3.41 -30.50 22.88
CA ILE A 27 -2.04 -30.85 23.28
C ILE A 27 -1.98 -31.33 24.74
N VAL A 28 -2.73 -30.70 25.64
CA VAL A 28 -2.73 -31.04 27.08
C VAL A 28 -3.71 -32.15 27.42
N GLY A 29 -4.46 -32.65 26.44
CA GLY A 29 -5.41 -33.76 26.64
C GLY A 29 -6.76 -33.32 27.24
N GLU A 30 -7.09 -32.04 27.15
CA GLU A 30 -8.41 -31.51 27.53
C GLU A 30 -9.44 -31.71 26.41
N ASN A 31 -10.71 -31.54 26.75
CA ASN A 31 -11.78 -31.64 25.76
C ASN A 31 -11.68 -30.55 24.71
N VAL A 32 -11.77 -30.95 23.46
CA VAL A 32 -11.86 -30.04 22.32
C VAL A 32 -13.26 -30.08 21.71
N PRO A 33 -13.74 -28.96 21.15
CA PRO A 33 -15.02 -28.96 20.46
C PRO A 33 -15.01 -29.91 19.24
N GLU A 34 -16.18 -30.42 18.90
CA GLU A 34 -16.36 -31.24 17.70
C GLU A 34 -15.91 -30.47 16.45
N PRO A 35 -15.29 -31.17 15.48
CA PRO A 35 -14.87 -30.55 14.23
C PRO A 35 -16.05 -29.93 13.49
N VAL A 36 -15.87 -28.69 13.03
CA VAL A 36 -16.88 -27.95 12.26
C VAL A 36 -16.27 -27.55 10.92
N ASP A 37 -17.01 -27.76 9.83
CA ASP A 37 -16.64 -27.23 8.53
C ASP A 37 -16.86 -25.71 8.52
N LEU A 38 -15.77 -24.96 8.71
CA LEU A 38 -15.79 -23.50 8.75
C LEU A 38 -15.99 -22.90 7.36
N MET A 39 -15.72 -23.65 6.28
CA MET A 39 -15.93 -23.20 4.91
C MET A 39 -17.42 -23.30 4.48
N ALA A 40 -18.18 -24.14 5.16
CA ALA A 40 -19.63 -24.23 4.95
C ALA A 40 -20.41 -23.08 5.62
N LYS A 41 -19.79 -22.30 6.48
CA LYS A 41 -20.42 -21.15 7.13
C LYS A 41 -20.52 -19.96 6.20
N THR A 42 -21.67 -19.28 6.22
CA THR A 42 -21.81 -17.98 5.56
C THR A 42 -21.43 -16.87 6.53
N TYR A 43 -20.57 -15.99 6.07
CA TYR A 43 -20.14 -14.81 6.84
C TYR A 43 -20.74 -13.56 6.22
N ASN A 44 -21.16 -12.61 7.05
CA ASN A 44 -21.75 -11.33 6.65
C ASN A 44 -20.69 -10.20 6.58
N HIS A 45 -19.43 -10.57 6.55
CA HIS A 45 -18.31 -9.63 6.50
C HIS A 45 -17.17 -10.17 5.64
N VAL A 46 -16.35 -9.26 5.17
CA VAL A 46 -15.05 -9.52 4.55
C VAL A 46 -13.97 -9.09 5.52
N ALA A 47 -12.91 -9.87 5.63
CA ALA A 47 -11.76 -9.53 6.44
C ALA A 47 -10.51 -9.45 5.59
N ILE A 48 -9.72 -8.41 5.80
CA ILE A 48 -8.44 -8.19 5.11
C ILE A 48 -7.32 -8.02 6.12
N LYS A 49 -6.20 -8.64 5.82
CA LYS A 49 -4.95 -8.46 6.54
C LYS A 49 -3.91 -7.83 5.62
N VAL A 50 -3.40 -6.65 6.00
CA VAL A 50 -2.33 -5.96 5.27
C VAL A 50 -1.04 -5.96 6.07
N PRO A 51 0.13 -6.00 5.41
CA PRO A 51 1.41 -5.93 6.09
C PRO A 51 1.70 -4.51 6.59
N GLN A 52 2.39 -4.44 7.70
CA GLN A 52 2.97 -3.22 8.25
C GLN A 52 4.48 -3.25 8.03
N PHE A 53 5.06 -2.13 7.59
CA PHE A 53 6.49 -2.02 7.30
C PHE A 53 7.16 -0.96 8.18
N SER A 54 8.43 -1.17 8.48
CA SER A 54 9.28 -0.22 9.24
C SER A 54 10.37 0.39 8.37
N TRP A 55 10.05 0.76 7.13
CA TRP A 55 11.00 1.34 6.18
C TRP A 55 11.66 2.62 6.67
N THR A 56 10.97 3.40 7.51
CA THR A 56 11.52 4.61 8.13
C THR A 56 12.75 4.33 9.02
N ARG A 57 12.87 3.10 9.53
CA ARG A 57 14.02 2.67 10.35
C ARG A 57 15.21 2.17 9.51
N LEU A 58 14.99 1.94 8.23
CA LEU A 58 15.98 1.39 7.31
C LEU A 58 16.39 2.48 6.33
N ALA A 59 17.33 3.33 6.74
CA ALA A 59 17.82 4.44 5.91
C ALA A 59 18.32 3.93 4.55
N GLY A 60 17.86 4.54 3.46
CA GLY A 60 18.27 4.21 2.10
C GLY A 60 17.70 2.90 1.53
N ALA A 61 16.97 2.10 2.29
CA ALA A 61 16.34 0.90 1.75
C ALA A 61 15.23 1.26 0.75
N ASP A 62 15.20 0.59 -0.41
CA ASP A 62 14.12 0.76 -1.36
C ASP A 62 12.85 0.07 -0.84
N PRO A 63 11.74 0.80 -0.63
CA PRO A 63 10.46 0.22 -0.22
C PRO A 63 9.75 -0.53 -1.36
N PHE A 64 10.50 -1.23 -2.17
CA PHE A 64 10.00 -2.11 -3.22
C PHE A 64 9.81 -3.52 -2.67
N LEU A 65 8.63 -4.08 -2.87
CA LEU A 65 8.27 -5.42 -2.41
C LEU A 65 8.76 -6.48 -3.40
N GLY A 66 9.23 -7.60 -2.87
CA GLY A 66 9.73 -8.75 -3.62
C GLY A 66 9.21 -10.07 -3.03
N VAL A 67 9.85 -11.17 -3.40
CA VAL A 67 9.48 -12.51 -2.92
C VAL A 67 9.77 -12.74 -1.44
N GLU A 68 10.70 -11.97 -0.86
CA GLU A 68 11.05 -12.06 0.55
C GLU A 68 10.06 -11.25 1.40
N MET A 69 9.68 -11.80 2.54
CA MET A 69 8.83 -11.12 3.49
C MET A 69 9.61 -10.01 4.23
N ALA A 70 9.22 -8.75 3.99
CA ALA A 70 9.85 -7.57 4.60
C ALA A 70 8.96 -6.91 5.68
N SER A 71 7.78 -7.46 5.95
CA SER A 71 6.84 -6.90 6.92
C SER A 71 7.32 -7.06 8.36
N THR A 72 7.10 -6.05 9.19
CA THR A 72 7.43 -6.01 10.62
C THR A 72 6.20 -6.18 11.52
N GLY A 73 5.01 -6.12 10.96
CA GLY A 73 3.74 -6.27 11.62
C GLY A 73 2.62 -6.51 10.63
N GLU A 74 1.42 -6.56 11.12
CA GLU A 74 0.22 -6.78 10.33
C GLU A 74 -0.94 -6.01 10.95
N VAL A 75 -1.82 -5.49 10.09
CA VAL A 75 -3.09 -4.85 10.45
C VAL A 75 -4.22 -5.67 9.85
N ALA A 76 -5.28 -5.88 10.60
CA ALA A 76 -6.47 -6.57 10.14
C ALA A 76 -7.71 -5.70 10.36
N SER A 77 -8.58 -5.70 9.37
CA SER A 77 -9.85 -4.97 9.43
C SER A 77 -10.96 -5.77 8.80
N PHE A 78 -12.18 -5.39 9.12
CA PHE A 78 -13.41 -5.98 8.62
C PHE A 78 -14.22 -4.93 7.87
N GLY A 79 -15.03 -5.35 6.93
CA GLY A 79 -15.96 -4.52 6.19
C GLY A 79 -17.13 -5.34 5.67
N ALA A 80 -18.19 -4.67 5.23
CA ALA A 80 -19.31 -5.31 4.58
C ALA A 80 -18.93 -5.86 3.19
N ASP A 81 -17.96 -5.23 2.54
CA ASP A 81 -17.40 -5.66 1.26
C ASP A 81 -15.87 -5.56 1.23
N LEU A 82 -15.29 -5.98 0.10
CA LEU A 82 -13.84 -5.97 -0.11
C LEU A 82 -13.24 -4.56 -0.04
N HIS A 83 -13.92 -3.58 -0.61
CA HIS A 83 -13.41 -2.21 -0.69
C HIS A 83 -13.40 -1.54 0.68
N GLU A 84 -14.47 -1.71 1.45
CA GLU A 84 -14.56 -1.20 2.80
C GLU A 84 -13.50 -1.84 3.71
N ALA A 85 -13.39 -3.17 3.71
CA ALA A 85 -12.40 -3.88 4.50
C ALA A 85 -10.95 -3.50 4.12
N TYR A 86 -10.67 -3.34 2.82
CA TYR A 86 -9.36 -2.95 2.33
C TYR A 86 -9.02 -1.51 2.73
N TRP A 87 -9.95 -0.57 2.52
CA TRP A 87 -9.77 0.82 2.93
C TRP A 87 -9.53 0.95 4.43
N ALA A 88 -10.34 0.28 5.24
CA ALA A 88 -10.16 0.25 6.69
C ALA A 88 -8.79 -0.32 7.09
N SER A 89 -8.31 -1.35 6.40
CA SER A 89 -6.99 -1.94 6.63
C SER A 89 -5.86 -0.97 6.34
N ILE A 90 -5.89 -0.28 5.19
CA ILE A 90 -4.88 0.72 4.82
C ILE A 90 -4.90 1.89 5.80
N ALA A 91 -6.09 2.42 6.09
CA ALA A 91 -6.26 3.56 7.00
C ALA A 91 -5.75 3.27 8.43
N SER A 92 -5.72 2.00 8.80
CA SER A 92 -5.22 1.55 10.11
C SER A 92 -3.71 1.29 10.14
N THR A 93 -3.01 1.38 9.01
CA THR A 93 -1.54 1.25 8.99
C THR A 93 -0.88 2.46 9.61
N THR A 94 0.24 2.23 10.32
CA THR A 94 0.97 3.32 10.98
C THR A 94 1.49 4.33 9.97
N GLY A 95 1.14 5.60 10.17
CA GLY A 95 1.61 6.69 9.33
C GLY A 95 0.78 6.94 8.07
N PHE A 96 -0.22 6.11 7.78
CA PHE A 96 -1.14 6.40 6.68
C PHE A 96 -1.98 7.64 7.00
N ARG A 97 -2.04 8.54 6.03
CA ARG A 97 -2.90 9.73 6.08
C ARG A 97 -3.78 9.70 4.84
N VAL A 98 -5.08 9.87 5.03
CA VAL A 98 -6.02 9.95 3.91
C VAL A 98 -5.70 11.19 3.07
N PRO A 99 -5.31 11.01 1.78
CA PRO A 99 -5.08 12.15 0.89
C PRO A 99 -6.36 12.95 0.70
N GLN A 100 -6.24 14.26 0.70
CA GLN A 100 -7.40 15.14 0.54
C GLN A 100 -7.61 15.51 -0.94
N PRO A 101 -8.85 15.59 -1.44
CA PRO A 101 -9.14 16.16 -2.76
C PRO A 101 -8.49 17.53 -2.94
N HIS A 102 -8.15 17.89 -4.16
CA HIS A 102 -7.43 19.13 -4.56
C HIS A 102 -5.96 19.21 -4.14
N LYS A 103 -5.44 18.22 -3.41
CA LYS A 103 -4.02 18.09 -3.12
C LYS A 103 -3.28 17.32 -4.21
N GLY A 104 -1.95 17.31 -4.12
CA GLY A 104 -1.09 16.70 -5.10
C GLY A 104 -0.94 15.19 -4.94
N VAL A 105 -0.95 14.48 -6.05
CA VAL A 105 -0.56 13.07 -6.16
C VAL A 105 0.60 12.97 -7.14
N LEU A 106 1.71 12.37 -6.71
CA LEU A 106 2.85 12.09 -7.57
C LEU A 106 2.68 10.69 -8.18
N LEU A 107 2.60 10.64 -9.51
CA LEU A 107 2.48 9.41 -10.29
C LEU A 107 3.81 9.08 -10.97
N GLY A 108 4.21 7.82 -10.93
CA GLY A 108 5.44 7.35 -11.58
C GLY A 108 5.45 5.83 -11.76
N GLY A 109 6.55 5.34 -12.34
CA GLY A 109 6.74 3.93 -12.60
C GLY A 109 6.34 3.50 -14.01
N ASN A 110 5.83 2.28 -14.12
CA ASN A 110 5.53 1.66 -15.40
C ASN A 110 4.19 2.11 -15.99
N ILE A 111 4.23 2.96 -17.00
CA ILE A 111 3.05 3.44 -17.74
C ILE A 111 2.36 2.37 -18.59
N ASP A 112 3.07 1.27 -18.93
CA ASP A 112 2.49 0.17 -19.73
C ASP A 112 1.53 -0.71 -18.92
N THR A 113 1.44 -0.49 -17.61
CA THR A 113 0.51 -1.19 -16.74
C THR A 113 -0.92 -0.73 -17.05
N PRO A 114 -1.86 -1.62 -17.42
CA PRO A 114 -3.24 -1.22 -17.74
C PRO A 114 -3.92 -0.42 -16.62
N GLU A 115 -3.61 -0.77 -15.38
CA GLU A 115 -4.13 -0.12 -14.19
C GLU A 115 -3.70 1.34 -14.07
N PHE A 116 -2.52 1.72 -14.60
CA PHE A 116 -1.98 3.08 -14.50
C PHE A 116 -2.94 4.12 -15.08
N LYS A 117 -3.51 3.83 -16.25
CA LYS A 117 -4.51 4.69 -16.89
C LYS A 117 -5.79 4.82 -16.06
N ILE A 118 -6.27 3.70 -15.51
CA ILE A 118 -7.48 3.64 -14.69
C ILE A 118 -7.28 4.46 -13.41
N ILE A 119 -6.15 4.27 -12.73
CA ILE A 119 -5.79 4.98 -11.50
C ILE A 119 -5.74 6.50 -11.77
N ALA A 120 -5.00 6.92 -12.79
CA ALA A 120 -4.88 8.33 -13.13
C ALA A 120 -6.24 8.99 -13.42
N THR A 121 -7.08 8.31 -14.20
CA THR A 121 -8.43 8.80 -14.51
C THR A 121 -9.31 8.93 -13.26
N LYS A 122 -9.30 7.92 -12.39
CA LYS A 122 -10.07 7.96 -11.14
C LYS A 122 -9.61 9.06 -10.21
N LEU A 123 -8.30 9.21 -10.02
CA LEU A 123 -7.74 10.26 -9.16
C LEU A 123 -8.08 11.66 -9.68
N TYR A 124 -7.96 11.87 -11.00
CA TYR A 124 -8.32 13.14 -11.60
C TYR A 124 -9.80 13.47 -11.41
N ASN A 125 -10.69 12.50 -11.61
CA ASN A 125 -12.13 12.66 -11.41
C ASN A 125 -12.51 12.90 -9.94
N LEU A 126 -11.71 12.41 -9.01
CA LEU A 126 -11.84 12.71 -7.57
C LEU A 126 -11.32 14.11 -7.20
N GLY A 127 -10.80 14.86 -8.17
CA GLY A 127 -10.33 16.24 -7.98
C GLY A 127 -8.88 16.36 -7.49
N PHE A 128 -8.08 15.32 -7.56
CA PHE A 128 -6.66 15.42 -7.22
C PHE A 128 -5.86 16.13 -8.33
N LYS A 129 -4.83 16.86 -7.94
CA LYS A 129 -3.84 17.43 -8.87
C LYS A 129 -2.79 16.35 -9.17
N LEU A 130 -2.62 16.00 -10.44
CA LEU A 130 -1.68 14.97 -10.84
C LEU A 130 -0.34 15.57 -11.22
N PHE A 131 0.72 15.01 -10.64
CA PHE A 131 2.11 15.38 -10.90
C PHE A 131 2.94 14.16 -11.28
N CYS A 132 4.00 14.38 -12.05
CA CYS A 132 5.00 13.37 -12.39
C CYS A 132 6.38 14.01 -12.48
N SER A 133 7.44 13.22 -12.40
CA SER A 133 8.83 13.68 -12.57
C SER A 133 9.36 13.38 -13.97
N ASN A 134 8.84 12.35 -14.63
CA ASN A 134 9.33 11.82 -15.89
C ASN A 134 8.55 12.38 -17.10
N PRO A 135 9.22 12.81 -18.19
CA PRO A 135 8.55 13.33 -19.38
C PRO A 135 7.67 12.31 -20.11
N ASP A 136 8.05 11.01 -20.10
CA ASP A 136 7.26 9.98 -20.77
C ASP A 136 5.94 9.74 -20.00
N VAL A 137 6.00 9.79 -18.67
CA VAL A 137 4.80 9.73 -17.81
C VAL A 137 3.90 10.93 -18.05
N GLU A 138 4.46 12.13 -18.17
CA GLU A 138 3.70 13.35 -18.50
C GLU A 138 2.98 13.22 -19.85
N ALA A 139 3.70 12.80 -20.88
CA ALA A 139 3.14 12.60 -22.21
C ALA A 139 2.02 11.56 -22.21
N PHE A 140 2.24 10.44 -21.51
CA PHE A 140 1.22 9.39 -21.37
C PHE A 140 -0.05 9.90 -20.68
N LEU A 141 0.10 10.57 -19.54
CA LEU A 141 -1.03 11.07 -18.74
C LEU A 141 -1.85 12.11 -19.52
N ASN A 142 -1.19 13.04 -20.20
CA ASN A 142 -1.85 14.09 -20.98
C ASN A 142 -2.48 13.57 -22.29
N ASN A 143 -2.16 12.34 -22.72
CA ASN A 143 -2.87 11.65 -23.79
C ASN A 143 -4.16 10.94 -23.34
N ILE A 144 -4.42 10.87 -22.04
CA ILE A 144 -5.67 10.33 -21.52
C ILE A 144 -6.75 11.43 -21.62
N PRO A 145 -7.89 11.18 -22.30
CA PRO A 145 -8.95 12.17 -22.42
C PRO A 145 -9.39 12.70 -21.05
N HIS A 146 -9.51 14.02 -20.96
CA HIS A 146 -9.93 14.76 -19.76
C HIS A 146 -8.99 14.65 -18.53
N VAL A 147 -7.83 14.04 -18.66
CA VAL A 147 -6.81 14.03 -17.60
C VAL A 147 -5.77 15.10 -17.90
N ALA A 148 -5.38 15.87 -16.90
CA ALA A 148 -4.28 16.81 -16.97
C ALA A 148 -3.26 16.51 -15.86
N ALA A 149 -2.01 16.34 -16.25
CA ALA A 149 -0.91 16.14 -15.33
C ALA A 149 0.20 17.15 -15.62
N LYS A 150 0.91 17.55 -14.58
CA LYS A 150 2.02 18.49 -14.67
C LYS A 150 3.32 17.84 -14.26
N ARG A 151 4.33 17.97 -15.11
CA ARG A 151 5.68 17.57 -14.71
C ARG A 151 6.25 18.59 -13.74
N ILE A 152 6.90 18.08 -12.68
CA ILE A 152 7.60 18.88 -11.70
C ILE A 152 9.10 18.59 -11.77
N TRP A 153 9.90 19.58 -11.41
CA TRP A 153 11.32 19.38 -11.24
C TRP A 153 11.58 18.43 -10.06
N PHE A 154 12.46 17.44 -10.26
CA PHE A 154 12.68 16.38 -9.31
C PHE A 154 14.19 16.28 -8.98
N PRO A 155 14.66 16.98 -7.92
CA PRO A 155 16.08 17.01 -7.54
C PRO A 155 16.52 15.69 -6.93
N LEU A 156 17.10 14.80 -7.74
CA LEU A 156 17.45 13.42 -7.36
C LEU A 156 18.50 13.35 -6.23
N LYS A 157 19.39 14.33 -6.13
CA LYS A 157 20.54 14.32 -5.21
C LYS A 157 20.37 15.25 -4.00
N ASP A 158 19.33 16.06 -3.97
CA ASP A 158 19.11 17.05 -2.93
C ASP A 158 17.77 16.81 -2.24
N LYS A 159 17.83 16.03 -1.17
CA LYS A 159 16.63 15.66 -0.38
C LYS A 159 15.92 16.88 0.22
N ARG A 160 16.65 17.94 0.57
CA ARG A 160 16.07 19.16 1.13
C ARG A 160 15.21 19.88 0.10
N LYS A 161 15.79 20.11 -1.09
CA LYS A 161 15.05 20.71 -2.20
C LYS A 161 13.90 19.83 -2.66
N LEU A 162 14.06 18.51 -2.64
CA LEU A 162 12.96 17.60 -2.95
C LEU A 162 11.80 17.74 -1.96
N ARG A 163 12.12 17.92 -0.67
CA ARG A 163 11.08 18.18 0.34
C ARG A 163 10.34 19.49 0.06
N GLU A 164 11.06 20.55 -0.27
CA GLU A 164 10.48 21.85 -0.65
C GLU A 164 9.54 21.69 -1.86
N VAL A 165 9.95 20.93 -2.89
CA VAL A 165 9.10 20.61 -4.05
C VAL A 165 7.82 19.88 -3.64
N PHE A 166 7.92 18.89 -2.76
CA PHE A 166 6.73 18.16 -2.29
C PHE A 166 5.77 19.07 -1.51
N ASP A 167 6.31 19.97 -0.71
CA ASP A 167 5.52 20.93 0.07
C ASP A 167 4.89 21.99 -0.85
N ASP A 168 5.61 22.55 -1.82
CA ASP A 168 5.13 23.58 -2.76
C ASP A 168 3.98 23.07 -3.65
N TYR A 169 4.06 21.81 -4.09
CA TYR A 169 2.99 21.17 -4.87
C TYR A 169 1.96 20.43 -4.01
N GLU A 170 2.06 20.57 -2.69
CA GLU A 170 1.16 19.94 -1.72
C GLU A 170 0.99 18.43 -1.97
N ILE A 171 2.08 17.72 -2.29
CA ILE A 171 2.04 16.28 -2.55
C ILE A 171 1.68 15.54 -1.27
N GLN A 172 0.54 14.86 -1.26
CA GLN A 172 0.04 14.09 -0.12
C GLN A 172 0.02 12.58 -0.37
N PHE A 173 0.25 12.16 -1.60
CA PHE A 173 0.18 10.76 -1.98
C PHE A 173 1.15 10.45 -3.11
N VAL A 174 1.79 9.30 -3.05
CA VAL A 174 2.70 8.82 -4.08
C VAL A 174 2.24 7.46 -4.58
N ILE A 175 2.08 7.33 -5.89
CA ILE A 175 1.84 6.05 -6.56
C ILE A 175 2.99 5.83 -7.53
N ASN A 176 3.75 4.76 -7.32
CA ASN A 176 4.90 4.44 -8.14
C ASN A 176 4.90 2.94 -8.49
N LEU A 177 4.39 2.63 -9.68
CA LEU A 177 4.21 1.26 -10.18
C LEU A 177 5.46 0.75 -10.91
N ALA A 178 6.62 0.80 -10.27
CA ALA A 178 7.87 0.38 -10.88
C ALA A 178 7.90 -1.14 -11.17
N LYS A 179 8.43 -1.52 -12.34
CA LYS A 179 8.56 -2.93 -12.77
C LYS A 179 9.56 -3.74 -11.94
N TYR A 180 10.60 -3.09 -11.41
CA TYR A 180 11.72 -3.76 -10.77
C TYR A 180 12.37 -2.87 -9.71
N ARG A 181 13.08 -3.53 -8.82
CA ARG A 181 13.92 -2.86 -7.83
C ARG A 181 15.08 -2.15 -8.53
N ALA A 182 15.20 -0.86 -8.33
CA ALA A 182 16.31 -0.08 -8.84
C ALA A 182 17.19 0.35 -7.65
N PRO A 183 18.29 -0.34 -7.37
CA PRO A 183 19.14 -0.02 -6.22
C PRO A 183 19.97 1.26 -6.43
N ASN A 184 19.70 2.00 -7.49
CA ASN A 184 20.52 3.15 -7.86
C ASN A 184 19.87 4.46 -7.40
N THR A 185 20.61 5.22 -6.60
CA THR A 185 20.20 6.54 -6.06
C THR A 185 19.94 7.61 -7.14
N THR A 186 20.25 7.33 -8.39
CA THR A 186 19.95 8.21 -9.55
C THR A 186 18.64 7.85 -10.26
N ASN A 187 17.97 6.79 -9.84
CA ASN A 187 16.69 6.39 -10.43
C ASN A 187 15.55 7.18 -9.80
N GLU A 188 14.77 7.89 -10.60
CA GLU A 188 13.64 8.72 -10.15
C GLU A 188 12.60 7.92 -9.38
N ASP A 189 12.31 6.69 -9.81
CA ASP A 189 11.32 5.83 -9.14
C ASP A 189 11.77 5.44 -7.74
N TYR A 190 13.05 5.07 -7.58
CA TYR A 190 13.61 4.81 -6.24
C TYR A 190 13.55 6.05 -5.35
N VAL A 191 13.97 7.21 -5.89
CA VAL A 191 13.98 8.47 -5.14
C VAL A 191 12.55 8.86 -4.72
N ALA A 192 11.56 8.68 -5.61
CA ALA A 192 10.15 8.93 -5.31
C ALA A 192 9.65 8.02 -4.17
N ARG A 193 9.85 6.70 -4.28
CA ARG A 193 9.43 5.75 -3.23
C ARG A 193 10.14 5.99 -1.91
N ARG A 194 11.47 6.18 -1.94
CA ARG A 194 12.24 6.37 -0.71
C ARG A 194 11.84 7.65 0.02
N ASN A 195 11.68 8.76 -0.72
CA ASN A 195 11.31 10.02 -0.09
C ASN A 195 9.82 10.08 0.31
N ALA A 196 8.93 9.36 -0.36
CA ALA A 196 7.57 9.18 0.14
C ALA A 196 7.58 8.63 1.57
N VAL A 197 8.36 7.56 1.81
CA VAL A 197 8.53 6.98 3.15
C VAL A 197 9.20 7.96 4.12
N ASP A 198 10.30 8.60 3.70
CA ASP A 198 11.05 9.52 4.55
C ASP A 198 10.25 10.78 4.94
N PHE A 199 9.32 11.20 4.10
CA PHE A 199 8.43 12.34 4.36
C PHE A 199 7.13 11.95 5.05
N GLY A 200 6.92 10.65 5.30
CA GLY A 200 5.72 10.14 5.95
C GLY A 200 4.46 10.24 5.07
N LEU A 201 4.64 10.13 3.75
CA LEU A 201 3.54 10.13 2.79
C LEU A 201 3.08 8.70 2.47
N PRO A 202 1.78 8.48 2.28
CA PRO A 202 1.28 7.23 1.75
C PRO A 202 1.93 6.88 0.42
N LEU A 203 2.32 5.62 0.29
CA LEU A 203 2.94 5.07 -0.93
C LEU A 203 2.21 3.80 -1.35
N LEU A 204 1.72 3.76 -2.59
CA LEU A 204 1.28 2.54 -3.26
C LEU A 204 2.22 2.23 -4.42
N ASN A 205 2.69 1.00 -4.50
CA ASN A 205 3.65 0.57 -5.50
C ASN A 205 3.28 -0.78 -6.17
N GLU A 206 2.10 -1.30 -5.88
CA GLU A 206 1.59 -2.54 -6.46
C GLU A 206 0.27 -2.25 -7.23
N PRO A 207 0.22 -2.54 -8.54
CA PRO A 207 -0.94 -2.21 -9.39
C PRO A 207 -2.28 -2.75 -8.85
N LYS A 208 -2.27 -3.98 -8.33
CA LYS A 208 -3.49 -4.63 -7.84
C LYS A 208 -4.05 -4.02 -6.55
N THR A 209 -3.27 -3.21 -5.86
CA THR A 209 -3.64 -2.57 -4.60
C THR A 209 -3.98 -1.09 -4.75
N CYS A 210 -3.75 -0.53 -5.93
CA CYS A 210 -4.12 0.82 -6.31
C CYS A 210 -5.52 0.86 -6.93
#